data_fdcd06f09c71cf4fd44087c43c1f19a5
#
_entry.id   fdcd06f09c71cf4fd44087c43c1f19a5
#
_cell.length_a   1.000
_cell.length_b   1.000
_cell.length_c   1.000
_cell.angle_alpha   90.00
_cell.angle_beta   90.00
_cell.angle_gamma   90.00
#
_symmetry.space_group_name_H-M   'P 1'
#
loop_
_entity.id
_entity.type
_entity.pdbx_description
1 polymer ?
#
loop_
_entity_poly.entity_id
_entity_poly.type
_entity_poly.pdbx_seq_one_letter_code
_entity_poly.pdbx_strand_id
1 'polypeptide(L)'
;MLARCAGHDGGLATDDFLEQPYSCSADVHQLICRGVSNEVPCTDPTSAQCSCLTPAQATTIGAYWNGVNDDLGRREQPGFERGAEEPIPLTAANGYIGDIGLTWTQIQAEPDFDSLFYWIYGPTWSWSSFLTQHRNTNVLISRALDNADASPVGNDTLAGIVNANNPDLSAFSSHGGRMLLYQGYDDPLIPSATAINYYTAVFATDPIGVNRYLRLFMAPGVEHCDGGPGANSFGGTSQPTPPAPLDRKDDALGALMAWVEHGDGPTRITATKYINDTPADGVAFQRPLCQYPLHAAYRSGDTTKAASFVCVPSVPVLNQMTDPHWGD
;
A
#
# COMPACT_ATOMS: atom_id res chain seq x y z
N MET A 1 -13.98 -10.89 -3.69
CA MET A 1 -12.57 -11.17 -3.39
C MET A 1 -12.42 -11.76 -2.00
N LEU A 2 -12.75 -11.03 -0.95
CA LEU A 2 -12.64 -11.45 0.44
C LEU A 2 -13.20 -12.85 0.69
N ALA A 3 -14.43 -13.15 0.27
CA ALA A 3 -15.06 -14.45 0.45
C ALA A 3 -14.26 -15.66 -0.11
N ARG A 4 -13.23 -15.42 -0.91
CA ARG A 4 -12.37 -16.48 -1.45
C ARG A 4 -11.04 -16.64 -0.75
N CYS A 5 -10.55 -15.58 -0.14
CA CYS A 5 -9.20 -15.53 0.40
C CYS A 5 -9.15 -15.30 1.92
N ALA A 6 -10.09 -14.55 2.48
CA ALA A 6 -10.16 -14.35 3.93
C ALA A 6 -10.30 -15.70 4.67
N GLY A 7 -9.57 -15.86 5.76
CA GLY A 7 -9.49 -17.09 6.53
C GLY A 7 -8.59 -18.19 5.96
N HIS A 8 -8.04 -18.00 4.74
CA HIS A 8 -7.02 -18.88 4.15
C HIS A 8 -5.63 -18.22 4.13
N ASP A 9 -5.54 -16.99 4.61
CA ASP A 9 -4.38 -16.10 4.60
C ASP A 9 -3.80 -15.85 6.01
N GLY A 10 -4.23 -16.62 7.00
CA GLY A 10 -3.87 -16.45 8.40
C GLY A 10 -4.90 -15.67 9.23
N GLY A 11 -5.69 -14.80 8.61
CA GLY A 11 -6.78 -14.04 9.24
C GLY A 11 -8.02 -14.87 9.52
N LEU A 12 -9.13 -14.20 9.80
CA LEU A 12 -10.43 -14.80 10.00
C LEU A 12 -11.27 -14.73 8.73
N ALA A 13 -12.07 -15.76 8.48
CA ALA A 13 -13.02 -15.75 7.36
C ALA A 13 -14.12 -14.66 7.49
N THR A 14 -14.23 -14.03 8.64
CA THR A 14 -15.17 -12.95 8.95
C THR A 14 -14.54 -11.57 8.89
N ASP A 15 -13.22 -11.48 8.61
CA ASP A 15 -12.57 -10.20 8.46
C ASP A 15 -12.93 -9.58 7.09
N ASP A 16 -13.16 -8.28 7.07
CA ASP A 16 -13.46 -7.51 5.86
C ASP A 16 -12.16 -7.05 5.13
N PHE A 17 -11.04 -7.68 5.44
CA PHE A 17 -9.73 -7.45 4.83
C PHE A 17 -8.94 -8.77 4.73
N LEU A 18 -7.84 -8.75 4.00
CA LEU A 18 -6.90 -9.87 3.92
C LEU A 18 -5.72 -9.65 4.86
N GLU A 19 -5.43 -10.65 5.70
CA GLU A 19 -4.27 -10.62 6.60
C GLU A 19 -2.95 -10.72 5.81
N GLN A 20 -2.95 -11.50 4.73
CA GLN A 20 -1.82 -11.65 3.81
C GLN A 20 -2.31 -11.69 2.36
N PRO A 21 -2.52 -10.52 1.70
CA PRO A 21 -3.10 -10.45 0.37
C PRO A 21 -2.29 -11.18 -0.71
N TYR A 22 -0.97 -11.32 -0.53
CA TYR A 22 -0.09 -12.06 -1.45
C TYR A 22 -0.32 -13.58 -1.44
N SER A 23 -1.00 -14.12 -0.44
CA SER A 23 -1.43 -15.52 -0.42
C SER A 23 -2.70 -15.75 -1.24
N CYS A 24 -3.41 -14.68 -1.59
CA CYS A 24 -4.64 -14.74 -2.35
C CYS A 24 -4.37 -14.97 -3.84
N SER A 25 -4.67 -16.16 -4.33
CA SER A 25 -4.49 -16.56 -5.73
C SER A 25 -5.73 -16.34 -6.60
N ALA A 26 -6.68 -15.49 -6.16
CA ALA A 26 -7.89 -15.25 -6.93
C ALA A 26 -7.58 -14.60 -8.28
N ASP A 27 -8.12 -15.20 -9.34
CA ASP A 27 -8.04 -14.72 -10.72
C ASP A 27 -9.24 -13.81 -11.00
N VAL A 28 -8.98 -12.61 -11.52
CA VAL A 28 -10.00 -11.62 -11.88
C VAL A 28 -11.02 -12.19 -12.88
N HIS A 29 -10.60 -13.07 -13.79
CA HIS A 29 -11.50 -13.71 -14.77
C HIS A 29 -12.57 -14.60 -14.12
N GLN A 30 -12.33 -15.09 -12.92
CA GLN A 30 -13.31 -15.87 -12.15
C GLN A 30 -14.41 -14.98 -11.53
N LEU A 31 -14.22 -13.66 -11.55
CA LEU A 31 -15.19 -12.67 -11.09
C LEU A 31 -16.11 -12.17 -12.22
N ILE A 32 -15.88 -12.59 -13.47
CA ILE A 32 -16.68 -12.16 -14.62
C ILE A 32 -18.07 -12.81 -14.55
N CYS A 33 -19.10 -12.01 -14.84
CA CYS A 33 -20.48 -12.46 -14.93
C CYS A 33 -20.67 -13.49 -16.06
N ARG A 34 -21.30 -14.61 -15.75
CA ARG A 34 -21.64 -15.60 -16.78
C ARG A 34 -22.84 -15.10 -17.61
N GLY A 35 -22.65 -15.01 -18.92
CA GLY A 35 -23.73 -14.69 -19.87
C GLY A 35 -24.07 -13.21 -19.98
N VAL A 36 -23.25 -12.29 -19.47
CA VAL A 36 -23.43 -10.84 -19.61
C VAL A 36 -22.45 -10.28 -20.63
N SER A 37 -22.97 -9.52 -21.60
CA SER A 37 -22.13 -8.75 -22.54
C SER A 37 -21.52 -7.49 -21.87
N ASN A 38 -20.47 -6.94 -22.48
CA ASN A 38 -19.70 -5.80 -21.96
C ASN A 38 -20.48 -4.49 -21.67
N GLU A 39 -21.79 -4.48 -21.89
CA GLU A 39 -22.57 -3.23 -22.03
C GLU A 39 -23.65 -3.03 -20.97
N VAL A 40 -23.74 -3.88 -19.95
CA VAL A 40 -24.75 -3.67 -18.89
C VAL A 40 -24.10 -2.92 -17.72
N PRO A 41 -24.34 -1.61 -17.59
CA PRO A 41 -23.92 -0.87 -16.42
C PRO A 41 -24.60 -1.46 -15.18
N CYS A 42 -23.83 -1.67 -14.13
CA CYS A 42 -24.37 -1.94 -12.80
C CYS A 42 -25.04 -0.65 -12.30
N THR A 43 -26.32 -0.49 -12.55
CA THR A 43 -27.11 0.69 -12.16
C THR A 43 -27.79 0.52 -10.81
N ASP A 44 -27.88 -0.72 -10.33
CA ASP A 44 -28.46 -1.07 -9.02
C ASP A 44 -27.50 -1.98 -8.25
N PRO A 45 -26.81 -1.47 -7.22
CA PRO A 45 -25.84 -2.23 -6.43
C PRO A 45 -26.46 -3.40 -5.67
N THR A 46 -27.79 -3.45 -5.55
CA THR A 46 -28.50 -4.54 -4.90
C THR A 46 -28.86 -5.69 -5.83
N SER A 47 -28.67 -5.50 -7.16
CA SER A 47 -28.98 -6.52 -8.14
C SER A 47 -27.90 -7.61 -8.18
N ALA A 48 -28.30 -8.85 -8.43
CA ALA A 48 -27.35 -9.96 -8.61
C ALA A 48 -26.38 -9.74 -9.78
N GLN A 49 -26.70 -8.86 -10.71
CA GLN A 49 -25.84 -8.47 -11.83
C GLN A 49 -24.68 -7.57 -11.40
N CYS A 50 -24.78 -6.92 -10.22
CA CYS A 50 -23.73 -6.12 -9.62
C CYS A 50 -22.76 -6.89 -8.72
N SER A 51 -22.97 -8.20 -8.56
CA SER A 51 -22.08 -9.06 -7.76
C SER A 51 -20.91 -9.67 -8.57
N CYS A 52 -20.77 -9.29 -9.84
CA CYS A 52 -19.75 -9.80 -10.74
C CYS A 52 -19.31 -8.72 -11.73
N LEU A 53 -18.16 -8.92 -12.37
CA LEU A 53 -17.54 -7.96 -13.28
C LEU A 53 -17.94 -8.20 -14.73
N THR A 54 -18.04 -7.14 -15.52
CA THR A 54 -17.97 -7.25 -16.98
C THR A 54 -16.54 -7.62 -17.41
N PRO A 55 -16.31 -8.18 -18.61
CA PRO A 55 -14.97 -8.42 -19.11
C PRO A 55 -14.07 -7.16 -19.14
N ALA A 56 -14.63 -5.99 -19.47
CA ALA A 56 -13.91 -4.72 -19.46
C ALA A 56 -13.47 -4.30 -18.03
N GLN A 57 -14.37 -4.43 -17.05
CA GLN A 57 -14.04 -4.19 -15.65
C GLN A 57 -12.98 -5.17 -15.14
N ALA A 58 -13.09 -6.44 -15.52
CA ALA A 58 -12.08 -7.44 -15.16
C ALA A 58 -10.70 -7.11 -15.76
N THR A 59 -10.65 -6.59 -16.99
CA THR A 59 -9.40 -6.10 -17.59
C THR A 59 -8.79 -4.95 -16.78
N THR A 60 -9.61 -3.99 -16.35
CA THR A 60 -9.15 -2.85 -15.54
C THR A 60 -8.63 -3.31 -14.16
N ILE A 61 -9.38 -4.14 -13.46
CA ILE A 61 -8.95 -4.70 -12.17
C ILE A 61 -7.70 -5.56 -12.34
N GLY A 62 -7.61 -6.36 -13.41
CA GLY A 62 -6.42 -7.13 -13.73
C GLY A 62 -5.18 -6.25 -13.95
N ALA A 63 -5.33 -5.12 -14.62
CA ALA A 63 -4.25 -4.15 -14.78
C ALA A 63 -3.84 -3.52 -13.44
N TYR A 64 -4.80 -3.18 -12.59
CA TYR A 64 -4.56 -2.66 -11.24
C TYR A 64 -3.74 -3.64 -10.39
N TRP A 65 -4.09 -4.93 -10.41
CA TRP A 65 -3.35 -5.96 -9.67
C TRP A 65 -1.99 -6.31 -10.29
N ASN A 66 -1.85 -6.14 -11.61
CA ASN A 66 -0.62 -6.50 -12.30
C ASN A 66 0.43 -5.38 -12.26
N GLY A 67 0.04 -4.15 -11.93
CA GLY A 67 0.92 -2.99 -11.94
C GLY A 67 1.28 -2.52 -13.35
N VAL A 68 2.22 -1.58 -13.43
CA VAL A 68 2.61 -0.91 -14.68
C VAL A 68 3.97 -1.42 -15.14
N ASN A 69 4.04 -1.81 -16.40
CA ASN A 69 5.30 -2.08 -17.09
C ASN A 69 5.52 -1.05 -18.18
N ASP A 70 6.79 -0.76 -18.46
CA ASP A 70 7.16 0.02 -19.64
C ASP A 70 7.10 -0.82 -20.94
N ASP A 71 7.45 -0.19 -22.05
CA ASP A 71 7.51 -0.82 -23.37
C ASP A 71 8.64 -1.84 -23.53
N LEU A 72 9.60 -1.86 -22.61
CA LEU A 72 10.67 -2.85 -22.55
C LEU A 72 10.32 -4.02 -21.60
N GLY A 73 9.15 -3.97 -20.95
CA GLY A 73 8.68 -4.95 -19.99
C GLY A 73 9.29 -4.79 -18.60
N ARG A 74 9.96 -3.68 -18.31
CA ARG A 74 10.44 -3.35 -16.98
C ARG A 74 9.25 -2.97 -16.10
N ARG A 75 9.27 -3.37 -14.84
CA ARG A 75 8.22 -3.04 -13.88
C ARG A 75 8.48 -1.64 -13.31
N GLU A 76 7.70 -0.67 -13.74
CA GLU A 76 7.77 0.72 -13.26
C GLU A 76 7.03 0.90 -11.93
N GLN A 77 5.92 0.20 -11.75
CA GLN A 77 5.16 0.24 -10.51
C GLN A 77 4.61 -1.15 -10.18
N PRO A 78 4.76 -1.63 -8.93
CA PRO A 78 4.10 -2.85 -8.48
C PRO A 78 2.59 -2.76 -8.65
N GLY A 79 1.94 -3.90 -8.79
CA GLY A 79 0.49 -3.97 -8.70
C GLY A 79 0.01 -3.75 -7.28
N PHE A 80 -1.22 -3.27 -7.18
CA PHE A 80 -1.90 -3.17 -5.89
C PHE A 80 -2.35 -4.56 -5.41
N GLU A 81 -2.44 -4.70 -4.12
CA GLU A 81 -2.85 -5.95 -3.50
C GLU A 81 -4.34 -6.21 -3.73
N ARG A 82 -4.69 -7.49 -3.69
CA ARG A 82 -6.09 -7.90 -3.64
C ARG A 82 -6.67 -7.55 -2.29
N GLY A 83 -7.74 -6.75 -2.30
CA GLY A 83 -8.33 -6.17 -1.10
C GLY A 83 -8.15 -4.66 -1.01
N ALA A 84 -7.13 -4.10 -1.68
CA ALA A 84 -6.89 -2.66 -1.79
C ALA A 84 -7.82 -1.96 -2.82
N GLU A 85 -8.80 -2.67 -3.37
CA GLU A 85 -9.80 -2.08 -4.26
C GLU A 85 -10.82 -1.28 -3.44
N GLU A 86 -10.51 -0.04 -3.16
CA GLU A 86 -11.47 0.85 -2.54
C GLU A 86 -12.70 1.01 -3.42
N PRO A 87 -13.91 0.98 -2.86
CA PRO A 87 -15.11 1.28 -3.62
C PRO A 87 -15.08 2.75 -4.05
N ILE A 88 -14.46 3.03 -5.18
CA ILE A 88 -14.61 4.33 -5.84
C ILE A 88 -16.08 4.45 -6.18
N PRO A 89 -16.85 5.38 -5.57
CA PRO A 89 -18.24 5.56 -5.93
C PRO A 89 -18.29 6.05 -7.36
N LEU A 90 -18.51 5.15 -8.31
CA LEU A 90 -18.67 5.45 -9.74
C LEU A 90 -19.91 6.33 -10.03
N THR A 91 -20.67 6.69 -9.00
CA THR A 91 -21.87 7.53 -9.09
C THR A 91 -21.59 9.02 -9.21
N ALA A 92 -20.37 9.47 -8.91
CA ALA A 92 -20.02 10.86 -9.18
C ALA A 92 -19.56 10.98 -10.65
N ALA A 93 -20.22 11.83 -11.42
CA ALA A 93 -19.82 12.18 -12.78
C ALA A 93 -18.34 12.66 -12.90
N ASN A 94 -17.63 12.72 -11.80
CA ASN A 94 -16.32 13.30 -11.63
C ASN A 94 -15.29 12.36 -11.00
N GLY A 95 -15.49 11.03 -10.91
CA GLY A 95 -14.54 10.08 -10.30
C GLY A 95 -13.98 10.62 -8.97
N TYR A 96 -14.11 9.85 -7.92
CA TYR A 96 -13.61 10.22 -6.59
C TYR A 96 -12.44 9.29 -6.27
N ILE A 97 -11.31 9.84 -5.89
CA ILE A 97 -10.24 9.03 -5.28
C ILE A 97 -10.50 9.11 -3.79
N GLY A 98 -11.02 8.01 -3.22
CA GLY A 98 -11.69 7.98 -1.94
C GLY A 98 -10.93 8.60 -0.80
N ASP A 99 -9.74 8.11 -0.57
CA ASP A 99 -8.95 8.40 0.62
C ASP A 99 -8.47 9.85 0.74
N ILE A 100 -8.18 10.50 -0.38
CA ILE A 100 -7.75 11.90 -0.38
C ILE A 100 -8.91 12.89 -0.51
N GLY A 101 -10.15 12.40 -0.62
CA GLY A 101 -11.34 13.23 -0.68
C GLY A 101 -11.44 14.13 -1.93
N LEU A 102 -10.63 13.89 -2.95
CA LEU A 102 -10.56 14.72 -4.16
C LEU A 102 -11.21 14.03 -5.35
N THR A 103 -11.93 14.78 -6.15
CA THR A 103 -12.39 14.31 -7.45
C THR A 103 -11.27 14.33 -8.48
N TRP A 104 -11.38 13.53 -9.53
CA TRP A 104 -10.44 13.54 -10.65
C TRP A 104 -10.20 14.95 -11.22
N THR A 105 -11.27 15.76 -11.28
CA THR A 105 -11.18 17.17 -11.71
C THR A 105 -10.40 18.03 -10.72
N GLN A 106 -10.54 17.77 -9.42
CA GLN A 106 -9.79 18.49 -8.38
C GLN A 106 -8.31 18.10 -8.40
N ILE A 107 -7.98 16.81 -8.56
CA ILE A 107 -6.60 16.37 -8.73
C ILE A 107 -5.94 17.02 -9.94
N GLN A 108 -6.66 17.08 -11.07
CA GLN A 108 -6.16 17.76 -12.26
C GLN A 108 -5.98 19.28 -12.09
N ALA A 109 -6.60 19.87 -11.08
CA ALA A 109 -6.51 21.29 -10.77
C ALA A 109 -5.54 21.58 -9.59
N GLU A 110 -5.05 20.56 -8.89
CA GLU A 110 -4.13 20.71 -7.78
C GLU A 110 -2.72 21.00 -8.27
N PRO A 111 -2.15 22.18 -7.95
CA PRO A 111 -0.81 22.57 -8.40
C PRO A 111 0.29 21.61 -7.95
N ASP A 112 0.09 20.92 -6.82
CA ASP A 112 1.08 20.03 -6.25
C ASP A 112 1.24 18.74 -7.07
N PHE A 113 0.15 18.21 -7.63
CA PHE A 113 0.22 17.09 -8.57
C PHE A 113 0.78 17.51 -9.93
N ASP A 114 0.49 18.72 -10.38
CA ASP A 114 1.00 19.26 -11.62
C ASP A 114 2.49 19.58 -11.55
N SER A 115 3.01 19.95 -10.38
CA SER A 115 4.40 20.39 -10.22
C SER A 115 5.40 19.33 -10.66
N LEU A 116 5.19 18.06 -10.32
CA LEU A 116 6.04 16.94 -10.76
C LEU A 116 6.06 16.84 -12.30
N PHE A 117 4.89 16.95 -12.93
CA PHE A 117 4.77 16.88 -14.39
C PHE A 117 5.35 18.11 -15.09
N TYR A 118 5.31 19.30 -14.47
CA TYR A 118 6.02 20.46 -14.98
C TYR A 118 7.54 20.28 -14.98
N TRP A 119 8.08 19.57 -14.00
CA TRP A 119 9.51 19.25 -13.98
C TRP A 119 9.90 18.27 -15.09
N ILE A 120 9.04 17.28 -15.35
CA ILE A 120 9.28 16.26 -16.38
C ILE A 120 9.05 16.80 -17.79
N TYR A 121 7.95 17.53 -18.02
CA TYR A 121 7.49 17.93 -19.34
C TYR A 121 7.63 19.43 -19.63
N GLY A 122 8.08 20.22 -18.68
CA GLY A 122 8.26 21.66 -18.79
C GLY A 122 7.00 22.48 -18.49
N PRO A 123 7.14 23.83 -18.43
CA PRO A 123 6.11 24.74 -17.89
C PRO A 123 4.86 24.88 -18.76
N THR A 124 4.84 24.32 -19.95
CA THR A 124 3.67 24.32 -20.86
C THR A 124 2.86 23.05 -20.78
N TRP A 125 3.21 22.14 -19.85
CA TRP A 125 2.50 20.88 -19.67
C TRP A 125 1.04 21.11 -19.25
N SER A 126 0.16 20.24 -19.70
CA SER A 126 -1.23 20.16 -19.23
C SER A 126 -1.80 18.77 -19.42
N TRP A 127 -2.67 18.35 -18.53
CA TRP A 127 -3.36 17.06 -18.62
C TRP A 127 -4.06 16.85 -19.97
N SER A 128 -4.69 17.87 -20.52
CA SER A 128 -5.38 17.79 -21.82
C SER A 128 -4.40 17.53 -22.97
N SER A 129 -3.25 18.21 -22.97
CA SER A 129 -2.19 17.98 -23.93
C SER A 129 -1.59 16.60 -23.80
N PHE A 130 -1.28 16.19 -22.56
CA PHE A 130 -0.74 14.87 -22.25
C PHE A 130 -1.67 13.76 -22.72
N LEU A 131 -2.92 13.76 -22.31
CA LEU A 131 -3.91 12.75 -22.70
C LEU A 131 -4.18 12.73 -24.21
N THR A 132 -4.08 13.87 -24.89
CA THR A 132 -4.27 13.93 -26.34
C THR A 132 -3.08 13.34 -27.09
N GLN A 133 -1.86 13.63 -26.64
CA GLN A 133 -0.63 13.17 -27.29
C GLN A 133 -0.31 11.71 -26.98
N HIS A 134 -0.76 11.18 -25.84
CA HIS A 134 -0.27 9.91 -25.29
C HIS A 134 -1.34 8.82 -25.18
N ARG A 135 -2.53 9.02 -25.74
CA ARG A 135 -3.64 8.05 -25.71
C ARG A 135 -3.31 6.64 -26.22
N ASN A 136 -2.21 6.45 -26.95
CA ASN A 136 -1.90 5.20 -27.62
C ASN A 136 -0.42 4.77 -27.55
N THR A 137 0.40 5.32 -26.64
CA THR A 137 1.82 5.02 -26.67
C THR A 137 2.38 4.71 -25.29
N ASN A 138 2.52 3.43 -24.97
CA ASN A 138 3.34 2.95 -23.85
C ASN A 138 4.81 3.42 -23.98
N VAL A 139 5.26 3.75 -25.19
CA VAL A 139 6.62 4.19 -25.54
C VAL A 139 7.05 5.48 -24.87
N LEU A 140 6.14 6.24 -24.27
CA LEU A 140 6.46 7.58 -23.75
C LEU A 140 6.65 7.62 -22.25
N ILE A 141 6.11 6.63 -21.52
CA ILE A 141 6.25 6.61 -20.07
C ILE A 141 7.69 6.30 -19.69
N SER A 142 8.30 5.25 -20.25
CA SER A 142 9.70 4.91 -19.96
C SER A 142 10.66 6.04 -20.30
N ARG A 143 10.54 6.62 -21.51
CA ARG A 143 11.38 7.77 -21.90
C ARG A 143 11.15 9.01 -21.06
N ALA A 144 9.93 9.24 -20.60
CA ALA A 144 9.63 10.38 -19.75
C ALA A 144 10.25 10.19 -18.36
N LEU A 145 10.15 8.98 -17.80
CA LEU A 145 10.77 8.63 -16.54
C LEU A 145 12.30 8.65 -16.66
N ASP A 146 12.89 7.97 -17.64
CA ASP A 146 14.33 7.98 -17.87
C ASP A 146 14.86 9.44 -18.06
N ASN A 147 14.14 10.29 -18.78
CA ASN A 147 14.51 11.69 -18.94
C ASN A 147 14.36 12.51 -17.67
N ALA A 148 13.32 12.23 -16.86
CA ALA A 148 13.13 12.87 -15.58
C ALA A 148 14.25 12.50 -14.61
N ASP A 149 14.56 11.22 -14.50
CA ASP A 149 15.60 10.71 -13.62
C ASP A 149 16.97 11.29 -13.99
N ALA A 150 17.29 11.37 -15.28
CA ALA A 150 18.52 11.95 -15.78
C ALA A 150 18.55 13.49 -15.83
N SER A 151 17.44 14.18 -15.51
CA SER A 151 17.37 15.64 -15.57
C SER A 151 18.34 16.29 -14.59
N PRO A 152 19.26 17.18 -15.07
CA PRO A 152 20.25 17.78 -14.19
C PRO A 152 19.61 18.81 -13.26
N VAL A 153 19.94 18.74 -11.96
CA VAL A 153 19.54 19.71 -10.95
C VAL A 153 20.79 20.14 -10.16
N GLY A 154 21.39 21.23 -10.58
CA GLY A 154 22.69 21.66 -10.04
C GLY A 154 23.82 20.70 -10.41
N ASN A 155 24.42 20.06 -9.41
CA ASN A 155 25.47 19.05 -9.59
C ASN A 155 24.96 17.62 -9.45
N ASP A 156 23.66 17.43 -9.40
CA ASP A 156 23.01 16.14 -9.19
C ASP A 156 21.95 15.89 -10.27
N THR A 157 21.27 14.76 -10.22
CA THR A 157 20.12 14.46 -11.05
C THR A 157 18.81 14.62 -10.27
N LEU A 158 17.69 14.76 -10.97
CA LEU A 158 16.38 14.80 -10.32
C LEU A 158 16.14 13.55 -9.49
N ALA A 159 16.44 12.36 -10.02
CA ALA A 159 16.35 11.11 -9.29
C ALA A 159 17.21 11.12 -8.01
N GLY A 160 18.45 11.58 -8.09
CA GLY A 160 19.34 11.65 -6.93
C GLY A 160 18.84 12.54 -5.80
N ILE A 161 17.96 13.51 -6.12
CA ILE A 161 17.37 14.43 -5.13
C ILE A 161 16.02 13.95 -4.61
N VAL A 162 15.16 13.43 -5.50
CA VAL A 162 13.76 13.13 -5.18
C VAL A 162 13.59 11.70 -4.70
N ASN A 163 14.35 10.75 -5.25
CA ASN A 163 14.19 9.34 -4.88
C ASN A 163 14.80 9.06 -3.50
N ALA A 164 13.96 8.64 -2.56
CA ALA A 164 14.38 8.23 -1.22
C ALA A 164 14.55 6.70 -1.14
N ASN A 165 15.14 6.08 -2.15
CA ASN A 165 15.22 4.63 -2.32
C ASN A 165 16.62 4.03 -2.11
N ASN A 166 17.60 4.82 -1.67
CA ASN A 166 18.95 4.32 -1.41
C ASN A 166 18.94 3.21 -0.34
N PRO A 167 19.32 1.97 -0.66
CA PRO A 167 19.31 0.86 0.30
C PRO A 167 20.53 0.85 1.23
N ASP A 168 21.57 1.64 0.94
CA ASP A 168 22.71 1.78 1.84
C ASP A 168 22.40 2.72 3.00
N LEU A 169 21.97 2.15 4.10
CA LEU A 169 21.72 2.84 5.36
C LEU A 169 22.90 2.78 6.34
N SER A 170 24.12 2.46 5.87
CA SER A 170 25.30 2.31 6.71
C SER A 170 25.65 3.59 7.49
N ALA A 171 25.59 4.75 6.85
CA ALA A 171 25.78 6.03 7.51
C ALA A 171 24.75 6.28 8.61
N PHE A 172 23.45 6.03 8.34
CA PHE A 172 22.38 6.16 9.31
C PHE A 172 22.56 5.21 10.50
N SER A 173 22.84 3.94 10.24
CA SER A 173 22.98 2.92 11.28
C SER A 173 24.22 3.14 12.14
N SER A 174 25.35 3.60 11.56
CA SER A 174 26.60 3.86 12.28
C SER A 174 26.49 5.05 13.27
N HIS A 175 25.58 5.98 13.01
CA HIS A 175 25.23 7.07 13.93
C HIS A 175 24.18 6.67 14.98
N GLY A 176 23.83 5.40 15.07
CA GLY A 176 22.85 4.90 16.05
C GLY A 176 21.39 5.08 15.62
N GLY A 177 21.13 5.46 14.37
CA GLY A 177 19.78 5.64 13.84
C GLY A 177 18.93 4.37 13.95
N ARG A 178 17.63 4.55 14.17
CA ARG A 178 16.62 3.48 14.18
C ARG A 178 15.44 3.93 13.32
N MET A 179 14.95 3.06 12.48
CA MET A 179 13.83 3.30 11.58
C MET A 179 12.77 2.23 11.78
N LEU A 180 11.54 2.68 12.00
CA LEU A 180 10.35 1.85 11.98
C LEU A 180 9.54 2.27 10.76
N LEU A 181 9.38 1.37 9.82
CA LEU A 181 8.58 1.54 8.61
C LEU A 181 7.28 0.75 8.76
N TYR A 182 6.16 1.32 8.36
CA TYR A 182 4.91 0.58 8.22
C TYR A 182 4.20 0.95 6.92
N GLN A 183 3.39 0.03 6.41
CA GLN A 183 2.59 0.22 5.20
C GLN A 183 1.29 -0.56 5.35
N GLY A 184 0.18 0.08 4.97
CA GLY A 184 -1.11 -0.60 4.83
C GLY A 184 -1.13 -1.58 3.66
N TYR A 185 -1.77 -2.73 3.83
CA TYR A 185 -1.97 -3.65 2.71
C TYR A 185 -3.14 -3.22 1.81
N ASP A 186 -4.08 -2.46 2.36
CA ASP A 186 -5.25 -1.99 1.63
C ASP A 186 -5.07 -0.55 1.10
N ASP A 187 -3.82 -0.05 1.08
CA ASP A 187 -3.50 1.29 0.55
C ASP A 187 -3.85 1.38 -0.95
N PRO A 188 -4.86 2.19 -1.33
CA PRO A 188 -5.30 2.32 -2.72
C PRO A 188 -4.45 3.29 -3.54
N LEU A 189 -3.50 4.01 -2.92
CA LEU A 189 -2.67 5.04 -3.54
C LEU A 189 -1.23 4.56 -3.76
N ILE A 190 -0.65 3.86 -2.78
CA ILE A 190 0.73 3.38 -2.83
C ILE A 190 0.73 1.85 -2.68
N PRO A 191 1.12 1.10 -3.71
CA PRO A 191 1.20 -0.37 -3.61
C PRO A 191 2.10 -0.79 -2.45
N SER A 192 1.61 -1.70 -1.62
CA SER A 192 2.34 -2.12 -0.41
C SER A 192 3.67 -2.82 -0.73
N ALA A 193 3.80 -3.39 -1.93
CA ALA A 193 5.05 -3.93 -2.44
C ALA A 193 6.18 -2.89 -2.48
N THR A 194 5.89 -1.60 -2.57
CA THR A 194 6.90 -0.53 -2.55
C THR A 194 7.72 -0.55 -1.25
N ALA A 195 7.06 -0.60 -0.10
CA ALA A 195 7.75 -0.69 1.20
C ALA A 195 8.49 -2.02 1.37
N ILE A 196 7.90 -3.12 0.88
CA ILE A 196 8.51 -4.46 0.93
C ILE A 196 9.76 -4.52 0.06
N ASN A 197 9.72 -3.96 -1.15
CA ASN A 197 10.86 -3.91 -2.07
C ASN A 197 12.01 -3.09 -1.47
N TYR A 198 11.71 -1.91 -0.91
CA TYR A 198 12.72 -1.11 -0.24
C TYR A 198 13.36 -1.86 0.93
N TYR A 199 12.55 -2.43 1.83
CA TYR A 199 13.07 -3.25 2.93
C TYR A 199 13.94 -4.41 2.43
N THR A 200 13.52 -5.08 1.35
CA THR A 200 14.25 -6.21 0.76
C THR A 200 15.59 -5.75 0.16
N ALA A 201 15.64 -4.58 -0.47
CA ALA A 201 16.88 -3.99 -0.99
C ALA A 201 17.85 -3.68 0.16
N VAL A 202 17.39 -3.05 1.23
CA VAL A 202 18.21 -2.79 2.43
C VAL A 202 18.67 -4.10 3.07
N PHE A 203 17.79 -5.10 3.17
CA PHE A 203 18.16 -6.43 3.66
C PHE A 203 19.25 -7.10 2.80
N ALA A 204 19.18 -6.96 1.48
CA ALA A 204 20.20 -7.51 0.58
C ALA A 204 21.56 -6.83 0.77
N THR A 205 21.58 -5.55 1.14
CA THR A 205 22.78 -4.77 1.41
C THR A 205 23.41 -5.13 2.77
N ASP A 206 22.58 -5.35 3.80
CA ASP A 206 23.05 -5.76 5.16
C ASP A 206 22.17 -6.86 5.76
N PRO A 207 22.29 -8.12 5.31
CA PRO A 207 21.41 -9.22 5.74
C PRO A 207 21.57 -9.61 7.21
N ILE A 208 22.72 -9.27 7.81
CA ILE A 208 23.01 -9.61 9.22
C ILE A 208 22.63 -8.47 10.16
N GLY A 209 22.78 -7.23 9.70
CA GLY A 209 22.63 -6.04 10.55
C GLY A 209 21.29 -5.34 10.45
N VAL A 210 20.54 -5.50 9.36
CA VAL A 210 19.33 -4.72 9.08
C VAL A 210 18.36 -4.65 10.27
N ASN A 211 18.11 -5.77 10.94
CA ASN A 211 17.18 -5.83 12.08
C ASN A 211 17.66 -5.06 13.33
N ARG A 212 18.88 -4.54 13.32
CA ARG A 212 19.39 -3.67 14.39
C ARG A 212 18.99 -2.22 14.24
N TYR A 213 18.60 -1.79 13.00
CA TYR A 213 18.31 -0.40 12.72
C TYR A 213 17.06 -0.16 11.87
N LEU A 214 16.56 -1.16 11.13
CA LEU A 214 15.33 -1.04 10.32
C LEU A 214 14.39 -2.20 10.64
N ARG A 215 13.11 -1.89 10.84
CA ARG A 215 12.02 -2.87 10.95
C ARG A 215 10.83 -2.41 10.14
N LEU A 216 10.23 -3.34 9.41
CA LEU A 216 9.02 -3.14 8.63
C LEU A 216 7.85 -3.86 9.30
N PHE A 217 6.70 -3.20 9.34
CA PHE A 217 5.42 -3.76 9.80
C PHE A 217 4.38 -3.54 8.70
N MET A 218 3.82 -4.63 8.18
CA MET A 218 2.69 -4.55 7.28
C MET A 218 1.40 -4.51 8.11
N ALA A 219 0.46 -3.66 7.71
CA ALA A 219 -0.80 -3.41 8.42
C ALA A 219 -1.99 -3.88 7.57
N PRO A 220 -2.51 -5.10 7.83
CA PRO A 220 -3.66 -5.65 7.10
C PRO A 220 -4.92 -4.80 7.27
N GLY A 221 -5.62 -4.54 6.18
CA GLY A 221 -6.86 -3.77 6.19
C GLY A 221 -6.68 -2.29 6.54
N VAL A 222 -5.46 -1.77 6.52
CA VAL A 222 -5.17 -0.34 6.69
C VAL A 222 -4.91 0.26 5.31
N GLU A 223 -5.53 1.39 5.05
CA GLU A 223 -5.42 2.16 3.80
C GLU A 223 -4.20 3.09 3.82
N HIS A 224 -4.26 4.25 3.18
CA HIS A 224 -3.14 5.18 3.06
C HIS A 224 -2.81 5.87 4.40
N CYS A 225 -1.91 5.26 5.17
CA CYS A 225 -1.47 5.67 6.52
C CYS A 225 -2.49 5.49 7.65
N ASP A 226 -3.79 5.52 7.36
CA ASP A 226 -4.89 5.35 8.32
C ASP A 226 -6.12 4.76 7.61
N GLY A 227 -7.28 4.78 8.26
CA GLY A 227 -8.51 4.27 7.65
C GLY A 227 -8.54 2.76 7.45
N GLY A 228 -9.50 2.31 6.66
CA GLY A 228 -9.70 0.92 6.28
C GLY A 228 -10.40 0.04 7.31
N PRO A 229 -10.78 -1.18 6.91
CA PRO A 229 -11.50 -2.12 7.78
C PRO A 229 -10.61 -2.78 8.85
N GLY A 230 -9.30 -2.75 8.70
CA GLY A 230 -8.34 -3.37 9.61
C GLY A 230 -8.13 -2.61 10.92
N ALA A 231 -7.23 -3.13 11.77
CA ALA A 231 -6.83 -2.46 13.00
C ALA A 231 -5.90 -1.28 12.66
N ASN A 232 -6.46 -0.08 12.61
CA ASN A 232 -5.85 1.13 12.05
C ASN A 232 -5.38 2.15 13.10
N SER A 233 -5.31 1.77 14.39
CA SER A 233 -4.81 2.62 15.46
C SER A 233 -3.63 1.95 16.16
N PHE A 234 -2.42 2.48 15.92
CA PHE A 234 -1.15 2.04 16.49
C PHE A 234 -0.09 3.16 16.55
N GLY A 235 -0.54 4.42 16.61
CA GLY A 235 0.33 5.59 16.82
C GLY A 235 0.76 6.34 15.55
N GLY A 236 0.11 6.09 14.41
CA GLY A 236 0.28 6.92 13.20
C GLY A 236 -0.43 8.27 13.32
N THR A 237 0.04 9.26 12.57
CA THR A 237 -0.36 10.67 12.74
C THR A 237 -1.85 10.93 12.51
N SER A 238 -2.46 10.27 11.54
CA SER A 238 -3.88 10.47 11.18
C SER A 238 -4.81 9.43 11.81
N GLN A 239 -4.25 8.47 12.55
CA GLN A 239 -4.99 7.34 13.08
C GLN A 239 -5.85 7.72 14.30
N PRO A 240 -6.95 6.98 14.55
CA PRO A 240 -7.75 7.17 15.75
C PRO A 240 -6.90 7.07 17.01
N THR A 241 -6.80 8.15 17.78
CA THR A 241 -5.95 8.22 18.96
C THR A 241 -6.79 8.24 20.23
N PRO A 242 -6.63 7.28 21.16
CA PRO A 242 -7.35 7.29 22.43
C PRO A 242 -6.88 8.45 23.31
N PRO A 243 -7.71 8.94 24.24
CA PRO A 243 -7.38 10.05 25.13
C PRO A 243 -6.27 9.73 26.14
N ALA A 244 -6.03 8.46 26.44
CA ALA A 244 -4.92 8.02 27.27
C ALA A 244 -3.68 7.71 26.40
N PRO A 245 -2.47 8.00 26.88
CA PRO A 245 -1.25 7.62 26.18
C PRO A 245 -1.22 6.10 25.91
N LEU A 246 -0.84 5.72 24.70
CA LEU A 246 -0.61 4.33 24.34
C LEU A 246 0.69 3.83 24.99
N ASP A 247 0.71 2.55 25.31
CA ASP A 247 1.93 1.84 25.73
C ASP A 247 2.82 1.61 24.48
N ARG A 248 4.13 1.47 24.68
CA ARG A 248 5.09 1.10 23.61
C ARG A 248 4.75 -0.20 22.86
N LYS A 249 3.84 -0.99 23.38
CA LYS A 249 3.36 -2.21 22.71
C LYS A 249 2.23 -1.92 21.73
N ASP A 250 1.56 -0.80 21.90
CA ASP A 250 0.37 -0.39 21.17
C ASP A 250 0.60 0.91 20.38
N ASP A 251 1.83 1.46 20.43
CA ASP A 251 2.23 2.73 19.83
C ASP A 251 3.57 2.60 19.11
N ALA A 252 3.57 2.86 17.82
CA ALA A 252 4.76 2.80 16.97
C ALA A 252 5.84 3.80 17.41
N LEU A 253 5.45 5.04 17.79
CA LEU A 253 6.39 6.06 18.27
C LEU A 253 6.97 5.65 19.63
N GLY A 254 6.15 5.21 20.57
CA GLY A 254 6.59 4.69 21.86
C GLY A 254 7.51 3.47 21.72
N ALA A 255 7.23 2.60 20.76
CA ALA A 255 8.08 1.45 20.43
C ALA A 255 9.43 1.90 19.85
N LEU A 256 9.44 2.90 18.96
CA LEU A 256 10.66 3.48 18.39
C LEU A 256 11.50 4.16 19.47
N MET A 257 10.89 4.94 20.36
CA MET A 257 11.58 5.58 21.50
C MET A 257 12.24 4.53 22.40
N ALA A 258 11.52 3.47 22.77
CA ALA A 258 12.09 2.38 23.58
C ALA A 258 13.25 1.67 22.86
N TRP A 259 13.16 1.53 21.55
CA TRP A 259 14.25 0.96 20.76
C TRP A 259 15.50 1.85 20.76
N VAL A 260 15.35 3.15 20.59
CA VAL A 260 16.47 4.10 20.61
C VAL A 260 17.09 4.22 22.00
N GLU A 261 16.27 4.33 23.04
CA GLU A 261 16.73 4.64 24.40
C GLU A 261 17.21 3.40 25.17
N HIS A 262 16.64 2.23 24.89
CA HIS A 262 16.87 1.01 25.67
C HIS A 262 17.36 -0.19 24.83
N GLY A 263 17.43 -0.05 23.50
CA GLY A 263 17.77 -1.14 22.60
C GLY A 263 16.64 -2.15 22.37
N ASP A 264 15.44 -1.86 22.83
CA ASP A 264 14.28 -2.75 22.89
C ASP A 264 13.45 -2.64 21.61
N GLY A 265 13.99 -3.15 20.50
CA GLY A 265 13.35 -3.04 19.20
C GLY A 265 12.08 -3.88 19.09
N PRO A 266 10.96 -3.31 18.61
CA PRO A 266 9.68 -4.01 18.56
C PRO A 266 9.70 -5.14 17.54
N THR A 267 9.30 -6.35 17.95
CA THR A 267 9.02 -7.46 17.03
C THR A 267 7.53 -7.60 16.74
N ARG A 268 6.71 -6.86 17.47
CA ARG A 268 5.26 -6.85 17.40
C ARG A 268 4.73 -5.52 17.95
N ILE A 269 3.71 -4.97 17.31
CA ILE A 269 2.92 -3.83 17.79
C ILE A 269 1.45 -4.27 17.80
N THR A 270 0.69 -3.92 18.84
CA THR A 270 -0.75 -4.21 18.89
C THR A 270 -1.50 -3.06 18.25
N ALA A 271 -2.11 -3.30 17.12
CA ALA A 271 -3.02 -2.36 16.49
C ALA A 271 -4.46 -2.57 16.98
N THR A 272 -5.20 -1.48 17.10
CA THR A 272 -6.60 -1.47 17.57
C THR A 272 -7.52 -0.94 16.49
N LYS A 273 -8.64 -1.62 16.28
CA LYS A 273 -9.81 -1.07 15.59
C LYS A 273 -10.81 -0.57 16.62
N TYR A 274 -11.19 0.68 16.52
CA TYR A 274 -12.28 1.24 17.31
C TYR A 274 -13.60 1.13 16.57
N ILE A 275 -14.71 1.02 17.32
CA ILE A 275 -16.04 1.08 16.75
C ILE A 275 -16.21 2.46 16.08
N ASN A 276 -16.66 2.48 14.82
CA ASN A 276 -16.79 3.71 14.00
C ASN A 276 -15.49 4.54 13.92
N ASP A 277 -14.32 3.91 14.06
CA ASP A 277 -13.01 4.59 14.16
C ASP A 277 -12.96 5.69 15.25
N THR A 278 -13.81 5.56 16.25
CA THR A 278 -13.96 6.51 17.35
C THR A 278 -13.57 5.86 18.68
N PRO A 279 -12.44 6.26 19.29
CA PRO A 279 -11.98 5.65 20.56
C PRO A 279 -13.00 5.70 21.68
N ALA A 280 -13.86 6.74 21.73
CA ALA A 280 -14.90 6.87 22.72
C ALA A 280 -16.02 5.80 22.61
N ASP A 281 -16.21 5.22 21.41
CA ASP A 281 -17.20 4.18 21.17
C ASP A 281 -16.72 2.78 21.63
N GLY A 282 -15.43 2.67 21.97
CA GLY A 282 -14.83 1.43 22.46
C GLY A 282 -14.10 0.63 21.38
N VAL A 283 -13.45 -0.45 21.82
CA VAL A 283 -12.64 -1.34 20.98
C VAL A 283 -13.53 -2.35 20.27
N ALA A 284 -13.47 -2.39 18.95
CA ALA A 284 -14.09 -3.44 18.15
C ALA A 284 -13.24 -4.72 18.18
N PHE A 285 -11.95 -4.60 17.81
CA PHE A 285 -10.99 -5.70 17.88
C PHE A 285 -9.55 -5.19 17.89
N GLN A 286 -8.61 -6.10 18.14
CA GLN A 286 -7.18 -5.85 18.10
C GLN A 286 -6.49 -6.90 17.23
N ARG A 287 -5.42 -6.50 16.53
CA ARG A 287 -4.52 -7.39 15.77
C ARG A 287 -3.07 -7.10 16.10
N PRO A 288 -2.20 -8.09 16.10
CA PRO A 288 -0.76 -7.82 16.17
C PRO A 288 -0.24 -7.46 14.78
N LEU A 289 0.42 -6.34 14.63
CA LEU A 289 1.32 -6.12 13.51
C LEU A 289 2.62 -6.86 13.81
N CYS A 290 2.96 -7.81 12.97
CA CYS A 290 4.18 -8.61 13.13
C CYS A 290 5.33 -8.00 12.34
N GLN A 291 6.55 -8.05 12.88
CA GLN A 291 7.72 -7.61 12.14
C GLN A 291 7.86 -8.46 10.86
N TYR A 292 7.89 -7.79 9.70
CA TYR A 292 8.10 -8.44 8.40
C TYR A 292 9.44 -9.22 8.38
N PRO A 293 9.52 -10.45 7.82
CA PRO A 293 8.53 -11.10 6.97
C PRO A 293 7.54 -12.03 7.71
N LEU A 294 7.11 -11.67 8.91
CA LEU A 294 6.05 -12.40 9.60
C LEU A 294 4.70 -11.68 9.40
N HIS A 295 3.61 -12.45 9.47
CA HIS A 295 2.24 -11.95 9.53
C HIS A 295 1.49 -12.56 10.71
N ALA A 296 0.36 -12.00 11.09
CA ALA A 296 -0.47 -12.55 12.14
C ALA A 296 -1.27 -13.76 11.61
N ALA A 297 -1.35 -14.81 12.41
CA ALA A 297 -2.23 -15.94 12.14
C ALA A 297 -3.08 -16.22 13.36
N TYR A 298 -4.39 -16.38 13.16
CA TYR A 298 -5.29 -16.78 14.23
C TYR A 298 -4.92 -18.18 14.73
N ARG A 299 -4.77 -18.29 16.04
CA ARG A 299 -4.42 -19.56 16.69
C ARG A 299 -5.61 -20.16 17.44
N SER A 300 -6.15 -19.41 18.39
CA SER A 300 -7.30 -19.84 19.20
C SER A 300 -7.72 -18.74 20.18
N GLY A 301 -8.94 -18.79 20.68
CA GLY A 301 -9.43 -17.90 21.73
C GLY A 301 -10.39 -16.83 21.21
N ASP A 302 -10.45 -15.71 21.90
CA ASP A 302 -11.30 -14.58 21.53
C ASP A 302 -10.77 -13.89 20.27
N THR A 303 -11.54 -13.94 19.19
CA THR A 303 -11.16 -13.39 17.87
C THR A 303 -11.00 -11.86 17.88
N THR A 304 -11.50 -11.18 18.91
CA THR A 304 -11.34 -9.73 19.07
C THR A 304 -10.03 -9.32 19.75
N LYS A 305 -9.22 -10.27 20.22
CA LYS A 305 -8.01 -10.01 20.99
C LYS A 305 -6.74 -10.34 20.21
N ALA A 306 -5.79 -9.40 20.18
CA ALA A 306 -4.49 -9.63 19.57
C ALA A 306 -3.73 -10.84 20.15
N ALA A 307 -4.00 -11.22 21.41
CA ALA A 307 -3.41 -12.38 22.07
C ALA A 307 -3.83 -13.73 21.46
N SER A 308 -4.91 -13.75 20.69
CA SER A 308 -5.42 -14.95 19.99
C SER A 308 -4.67 -15.24 18.68
N PHE A 309 -3.74 -14.36 18.29
CA PHE A 309 -2.95 -14.46 17.07
C PHE A 309 -1.47 -14.67 17.40
N VAL A 310 -0.77 -15.32 16.49
CA VAL A 310 0.68 -15.55 16.55
C VAL A 310 1.34 -15.08 15.27
N CYS A 311 2.57 -14.58 15.38
CA CYS A 311 3.35 -14.20 14.22
C CYS A 311 3.95 -15.45 13.57
N VAL A 312 3.66 -15.68 12.29
CA VAL A 312 4.15 -16.79 11.48
C VAL A 312 4.80 -16.29 10.19
N PRO A 313 5.67 -17.07 9.54
CA PRO A 313 6.28 -16.64 8.28
C PRO A 313 5.26 -16.35 7.18
N SER A 314 5.45 -15.21 6.52
CA SER A 314 4.65 -14.82 5.35
C SER A 314 5.02 -15.62 4.10
N VAL A 315 4.11 -15.68 3.14
CA VAL A 315 4.44 -16.04 1.76
C VAL A 315 5.42 -14.99 1.23
N PRO A 316 6.55 -15.41 0.64
CA PRO A 316 7.51 -14.45 0.08
C PRO A 316 6.84 -13.58 -0.99
N VAL A 317 6.95 -12.27 -0.85
CA VAL A 317 6.66 -11.35 -1.94
C VAL A 317 7.84 -11.40 -2.89
N LEU A 318 7.60 -11.89 -4.10
CA LEU A 318 8.61 -11.84 -5.14
C LEU A 318 8.87 -10.38 -5.47
N ASN A 319 10.13 -9.99 -5.58
CA ASN A 319 10.49 -8.64 -6.03
C ASN A 319 9.78 -8.35 -7.35
N GLN A 320 8.81 -7.44 -7.31
CA GLN A 320 8.01 -7.08 -8.47
C GLN A 320 8.63 -5.89 -9.24
N MET A 321 9.69 -5.30 -8.71
CA MET A 321 10.40 -4.21 -9.37
C MET A 321 11.55 -4.81 -10.20
N THR A 322 11.51 -4.59 -11.49
CA THR A 322 12.58 -4.96 -12.41
C THR A 322 13.28 -3.73 -12.99
N ASP A 323 12.91 -2.54 -12.52
CA ASP A 323 13.57 -1.30 -12.89
C ASP A 323 15.02 -1.33 -12.37
N PRO A 324 16.04 -1.19 -13.26
CA PRO A 324 17.43 -1.16 -12.86
C PRO A 324 17.79 0.08 -12.02
N HIS A 325 16.96 1.12 -12.00
CA HIS A 325 17.17 2.32 -11.20
C HIS A 325 16.65 2.20 -9.76
N TRP A 326 16.03 1.07 -9.39
CA TRP A 326 15.71 0.78 -8.02
C TRP A 326 16.98 0.36 -7.27
N GLY A 327 17.56 1.30 -6.52
CA GLY A 327 18.72 1.05 -5.67
C GLY A 327 20.06 1.57 -6.19
N ASP A 328 20.07 2.37 -7.28
CA ASP A 328 21.27 3.11 -7.72
C ASP A 328 21.48 4.41 -6.95
#